data_fa8c1d6af0653aee2f49b245c6d78c94
#
_entry.id   fa8c1d6af0653aee2f49b245c6d78c94
#
_cell.length_a   1.000
_cell.length_b   1.000
_cell.length_c   1.000
_cell.angle_alpha   90.00
_cell.angle_beta   90.00
_cell.angle_gamma   90.00
#
_symmetry.space_group_name_H-M   'P 1'
#
loop_
_entity.id
_entity.type
_entity.pdbx_description
1 polymer ?
#
loop_
_entity_poly.entity_id
_entity_poly.type
_entity_poly.pdbx_seq_one_letter_code
_entity_poly.pdbx_strand_id
1 'polypeptide(L)'
;MTNKQKRVSMVALLLANFIGGLDTTMLNTALPHIIKDLNGVNQLGLLTSILLFFIALTTVLWGKLGEVIGNKKAFQIATVIFASASLLGGLSWNIWVMVFARGMMGLGIGGMVSIPYVIYAELFPESKERAKALGWVTAFYSVASILGPIIGGFIVDLLGWSWVFYSLIPFGLLSVILLQVFYQETVVTHKPKVDAVGSGLLVAVSGLLLYWISHVTSQ
;
A
#
# COMPACT_ATOMS: atom_id res chain seq x y z
N MET A 1 -24.17 -11.13 -4.85
CA MET A 1 -23.61 -10.10 -5.78
C MET A 1 -23.83 -10.53 -7.22
N THR A 2 -24.13 -9.60 -8.11
CA THR A 2 -24.21 -9.85 -9.56
C THR A 2 -22.81 -10.01 -10.17
N ASN A 3 -22.71 -10.67 -11.34
CA ASN A 3 -21.42 -10.83 -12.03
C ASN A 3 -20.77 -9.47 -12.37
N LYS A 4 -21.58 -8.44 -12.65
CA LYS A 4 -21.09 -7.06 -12.87
C LYS A 4 -20.44 -6.49 -11.60
N GLN A 5 -21.10 -6.65 -10.46
CA GLN A 5 -20.57 -6.18 -9.17
C GLN A 5 -19.24 -6.86 -8.81
N LYS A 6 -19.15 -8.20 -8.99
CA LYS A 6 -17.91 -8.94 -8.75
C LYS A 6 -16.75 -8.43 -9.61
N ARG A 7 -16.99 -8.22 -10.93
CA ARG A 7 -15.97 -7.71 -11.85
C ARG A 7 -15.51 -6.30 -11.50
N VAL A 8 -16.43 -5.40 -11.18
CA VAL A 8 -16.07 -4.01 -10.82
C VAL A 8 -15.32 -3.97 -9.49
N SER A 9 -15.74 -4.74 -8.49
CA SER A 9 -15.00 -4.88 -7.23
C SER A 9 -13.59 -5.42 -7.45
N MET A 10 -13.44 -6.41 -8.35
CA MET A 10 -12.12 -6.92 -8.74
C MET A 10 -11.26 -5.82 -9.36
N VAL A 11 -11.78 -5.02 -10.29
CA VAL A 11 -11.05 -3.91 -10.91
C VAL A 11 -10.62 -2.88 -9.86
N ALA A 12 -11.50 -2.55 -8.90
CA ALA A 12 -11.16 -1.63 -7.81
C ALA A 12 -9.96 -2.12 -6.99
N LEU A 13 -9.93 -3.41 -6.66
CA LEU A 13 -8.85 -4.01 -5.91
C LEU A 13 -7.55 -4.14 -6.73
N LEU A 14 -7.67 -4.42 -8.05
CA LEU A 14 -6.53 -4.43 -8.96
C LEU A 14 -5.88 -3.05 -9.09
N LEU A 15 -6.68 -1.97 -9.11
CA LEU A 15 -6.17 -0.61 -9.09
C LEU A 15 -5.35 -0.31 -7.84
N ALA A 16 -5.79 -0.77 -6.66
CA ALA A 16 -5.03 -0.60 -5.43
C ALA A 16 -3.68 -1.31 -5.46
N ASN A 17 -3.63 -2.55 -5.96
CA ASN A 17 -2.37 -3.29 -6.14
C ASN A 17 -1.46 -2.63 -7.19
N PHE A 18 -2.03 -2.09 -8.26
CA PHE A 18 -1.31 -1.35 -9.29
C PHE A 18 -0.64 -0.10 -8.70
N ILE A 19 -1.36 0.66 -7.86
CA ILE A 19 -0.81 1.82 -7.13
C ILE A 19 0.37 1.42 -6.27
N GLY A 20 0.26 0.33 -5.50
CA GLY A 20 1.37 -0.17 -4.67
C GLY A 20 2.61 -0.52 -5.48
N GLY A 21 2.44 -1.12 -6.67
CA GLY A 21 3.51 -1.40 -7.61
C GLY A 21 4.14 -0.13 -8.21
N LEU A 22 3.32 0.85 -8.59
CA LEU A 22 3.78 2.15 -9.09
C LEU A 22 4.55 2.92 -8.01
N ASP A 23 4.00 3.05 -6.80
CA ASP A 23 4.63 3.82 -5.72
C ASP A 23 6.05 3.36 -5.44
N THR A 24 6.26 2.04 -5.31
CA THR A 24 7.58 1.47 -5.01
C THR A 24 8.60 1.72 -6.09
N THR A 25 8.20 1.75 -7.36
CA THR A 25 9.13 1.86 -8.50
C THR A 25 9.28 3.29 -9.02
N MET A 26 8.23 4.10 -9.00
CA MET A 26 8.31 5.54 -9.36
C MET A 26 9.19 6.32 -8.39
N LEU A 27 9.17 5.94 -7.08
CA LEU A 27 10.04 6.59 -6.11
C LEU A 27 11.52 6.46 -6.48
N ASN A 28 11.95 5.32 -6.99
CA ASN A 28 13.35 5.10 -7.34
C ASN A 28 13.87 6.13 -8.35
N THR A 29 13.01 6.60 -9.26
CA THR A 29 13.36 7.66 -10.22
C THR A 29 13.28 9.06 -9.61
N ALA A 30 12.39 9.29 -8.65
CA ALA A 30 12.25 10.56 -7.94
C ALA A 30 13.33 10.76 -6.85
N LEU A 31 13.88 9.67 -6.32
CA LEU A 31 14.75 9.67 -5.15
C LEU A 31 15.97 10.61 -5.25
N PRO A 32 16.74 10.64 -6.36
CA PRO A 32 17.85 11.57 -6.49
C PRO A 32 17.43 13.05 -6.39
N HIS A 33 16.27 13.40 -6.94
CA HIS A 33 15.73 14.77 -6.90
C HIS A 33 15.27 15.13 -5.48
N ILE A 34 14.54 14.22 -4.82
CA ILE A 34 14.09 14.39 -3.43
C ILE A 34 15.29 14.63 -2.50
N ILE A 35 16.32 13.80 -2.61
CA ILE A 35 17.51 13.89 -1.76
C ILE A 35 18.26 15.21 -1.99
N LYS A 36 18.37 15.64 -3.24
CA LYS A 36 19.01 16.91 -3.58
C LYS A 36 18.24 18.10 -3.03
N ASP A 37 16.90 18.12 -3.24
CA ASP A 37 16.07 19.26 -2.85
C ASP A 37 15.87 19.37 -1.34
N LEU A 38 15.78 18.21 -0.64
CA LEU A 38 15.55 18.17 0.81
C LEU A 38 16.85 17.97 1.63
N ASN A 39 18.04 18.00 0.98
CA ASN A 39 19.35 17.77 1.60
C ASN A 39 19.42 16.48 2.43
N GLY A 40 18.86 15.38 1.90
CA GLY A 40 18.60 14.14 2.63
C GLY A 40 19.50 12.96 2.31
N VAL A 41 20.75 13.19 1.91
CA VAL A 41 21.67 12.11 1.47
C VAL A 41 21.87 11.05 2.57
N ASN A 42 22.02 11.47 3.82
CA ASN A 42 22.22 10.57 4.96
C ASN A 42 20.97 9.75 5.32
N GLN A 43 19.79 10.15 4.87
CA GLN A 43 18.50 9.52 5.17
C GLN A 43 17.98 8.62 4.03
N LEU A 44 18.76 8.42 2.96
CA LEU A 44 18.39 7.63 1.80
C LEU A 44 17.93 6.22 2.16
N GLY A 45 18.73 5.51 2.96
CA GLY A 45 18.40 4.16 3.42
C GLY A 45 17.13 4.13 4.29
N LEU A 46 16.96 5.13 5.16
CA LEU A 46 15.79 5.25 6.00
C LEU A 46 14.53 5.52 5.17
N LEU A 47 14.61 6.37 4.15
CA LEU A 47 13.49 6.75 3.29
C LEU A 47 12.90 5.54 2.53
N THR A 48 13.75 4.62 2.11
CA THR A 48 13.34 3.40 1.41
C THR A 48 12.87 2.30 2.37
N SER A 49 13.60 2.10 3.47
CA SER A 49 13.32 1.01 4.40
C SER A 49 12.10 1.26 5.28
N ILE A 50 11.81 2.52 5.65
CA ILE A 50 10.68 2.84 6.54
C ILE A 50 9.32 2.47 5.92
N LEU A 51 9.16 2.67 4.62
CA LEU A 51 7.95 2.25 3.91
C LEU A 51 7.76 0.74 4.00
N LEU A 52 8.81 -0.03 3.64
CA LEU A 52 8.75 -1.49 3.64
C LEU A 52 8.52 -2.05 5.04
N PHE A 53 9.13 -1.42 6.04
CA PHE A 53 8.92 -1.75 7.44
C PHE A 53 7.45 -1.64 7.83
N PHE A 54 6.82 -0.49 7.56
CA PHE A 54 5.41 -0.31 7.91
C PHE A 54 4.48 -1.17 7.06
N ILE A 55 4.79 -1.45 5.80
CA ILE A 55 4.03 -2.42 4.99
C ILE A 55 4.06 -3.80 5.66
N ALA A 56 5.24 -4.33 5.97
CA ALA A 56 5.39 -5.64 6.58
C ALA A 56 4.66 -5.74 7.93
N LEU A 57 4.86 -4.73 8.78
CA LEU A 57 4.23 -4.63 10.10
C LEU A 57 2.71 -4.61 10.02
N THR A 58 2.16 -3.81 9.13
CA THR A 58 0.72 -3.54 9.12
C THR A 58 -0.09 -4.50 8.27
N THR A 59 0.53 -5.25 7.36
CA THR A 59 -0.15 -6.26 6.54
C THR A 59 -0.94 -7.25 7.39
N VAL A 60 -0.35 -7.76 8.47
CA VAL A 60 -1.03 -8.69 9.39
C VAL A 60 -2.08 -7.97 10.24
N LEU A 61 -1.78 -6.75 10.69
CA LEU A 61 -2.71 -5.96 11.51
C LEU A 61 -3.98 -5.60 10.74
N TRP A 62 -3.85 -5.20 9.48
CA TRP A 62 -4.99 -4.88 8.60
C TRP A 62 -5.86 -6.09 8.31
N GLY A 63 -5.28 -7.30 8.14
CA GLY A 63 -6.05 -8.53 8.00
C GLY A 63 -6.98 -8.74 9.19
N LYS A 64 -6.43 -8.63 10.42
CA LYS A 64 -7.22 -8.75 11.66
C LYS A 64 -8.21 -7.61 11.83
N LEU A 65 -7.84 -6.37 11.49
CA LEU A 65 -8.73 -5.23 11.57
C LEU A 65 -9.92 -5.40 10.61
N GLY A 66 -9.68 -5.95 9.42
CA GLY A 66 -10.74 -6.28 8.46
C GLY A 66 -11.78 -7.25 9.00
N GLU A 67 -11.34 -8.26 9.78
CA GLU A 67 -12.26 -9.19 10.45
C GLU A 67 -13.15 -8.51 11.51
N VAL A 68 -12.66 -7.44 12.17
CA VAL A 68 -13.38 -6.74 13.25
C VAL A 68 -14.32 -5.66 12.73
N ILE A 69 -13.84 -4.80 11.84
CA ILE A 69 -14.61 -3.62 11.35
C ILE A 69 -15.23 -3.84 9.97
N GLY A 70 -14.92 -4.97 9.33
CA GLY A 70 -15.29 -5.30 7.96
C GLY A 70 -14.18 -4.96 6.97
N ASN A 71 -13.99 -5.85 5.99
CA ASN A 71 -12.93 -5.75 4.98
C ASN A 71 -13.08 -4.49 4.11
N LYS A 72 -14.32 -4.14 3.77
CA LYS A 72 -14.63 -2.93 2.99
C LYS A 72 -14.17 -1.66 3.69
N LYS A 73 -14.56 -1.49 4.96
CA LYS A 73 -14.19 -0.30 5.76
C LYS A 73 -12.70 -0.25 6.01
N ALA A 74 -12.10 -1.39 6.35
CA ALA A 74 -10.66 -1.47 6.60
C ALA A 74 -9.85 -1.07 5.35
N PHE A 75 -10.23 -1.55 4.16
CA PHE A 75 -9.62 -1.14 2.89
C PHE A 75 -9.75 0.36 2.63
N GLN A 76 -10.93 0.92 2.86
CA GLN A 76 -11.17 2.35 2.67
C GLN A 76 -10.31 3.21 3.60
N ILE A 77 -10.24 2.85 4.87
CA ILE A 77 -9.39 3.55 5.86
C ILE A 77 -7.91 3.48 5.44
N ALA A 78 -7.44 2.29 5.06
CA ALA A 78 -6.07 2.10 4.59
C ALA A 78 -5.74 2.98 3.36
N THR A 79 -6.66 3.03 2.39
CA THR A 79 -6.47 3.84 1.18
C THR A 79 -6.53 5.34 1.46
N VAL A 80 -7.39 5.78 2.39
CA VAL A 80 -7.44 7.20 2.82
C VAL A 80 -6.16 7.58 3.55
N ILE A 81 -5.63 6.72 4.42
CA ILE A 81 -4.33 6.93 5.07
C ILE A 81 -3.24 7.07 4.00
N PHE A 82 -3.19 6.17 3.02
CA PHE A 82 -2.24 6.26 1.91
C PHE A 82 -2.37 7.58 1.14
N ALA A 83 -3.58 7.96 0.75
CA ALA A 83 -3.81 9.17 -0.03
C ALA A 83 -3.43 10.45 0.72
N SER A 84 -3.75 10.54 2.03
CA SER A 84 -3.37 11.68 2.87
C SER A 84 -1.85 11.72 3.12
N ALA A 85 -1.24 10.57 3.31
CA ALA A 85 0.22 10.46 3.45
C ALA A 85 0.95 10.80 2.14
N SER A 86 0.39 10.39 0.99
CA SER A 86 0.90 10.73 -0.32
C SER A 86 0.83 12.24 -0.58
N LEU A 87 -0.28 12.88 -0.19
CA LEU A 87 -0.40 14.34 -0.24
C LEU A 87 0.67 15.01 0.61
N LEU A 88 0.87 14.54 1.85
CA LEU A 88 1.92 15.05 2.74
C LEU A 88 3.32 14.83 2.15
N GLY A 89 3.57 13.68 1.53
CA GLY A 89 4.82 13.37 0.84
C GLY A 89 5.14 14.37 -0.26
N GLY A 90 4.16 14.66 -1.12
CA GLY A 90 4.32 15.65 -2.18
C GLY A 90 4.49 17.10 -1.69
N LEU A 91 3.98 17.42 -0.50
CA LEU A 91 4.11 18.73 0.16
C LEU A 91 5.34 18.84 1.07
N SER A 92 6.19 17.82 1.14
CA SER A 92 7.31 17.79 2.08
C SER A 92 8.30 18.93 1.86
N TRP A 93 8.57 19.70 2.91
CA TRP A 93 9.53 20.82 2.92
C TRP A 93 10.88 20.47 3.56
N ASN A 94 10.99 19.29 4.15
CA ASN A 94 12.24 18.74 4.66
C ASN A 94 12.21 17.21 4.63
N ILE A 95 13.39 16.60 4.76
CA ILE A 95 13.56 15.14 4.65
C ILE A 95 12.82 14.37 5.75
N TRP A 96 12.67 14.91 6.96
CA TRP A 96 12.01 14.23 8.07
C TRP A 96 10.49 14.15 7.87
N VAL A 97 9.90 15.20 7.29
CA VAL A 97 8.47 15.17 6.89
C VAL A 97 8.26 14.13 5.80
N MET A 98 9.19 14.03 4.84
CA MET A 98 9.16 12.98 3.81
C MET A 98 9.28 11.58 4.42
N VAL A 99 10.21 11.36 5.35
CA VAL A 99 10.36 10.07 6.06
C VAL A 99 9.08 9.71 6.82
N PHE A 100 8.48 10.67 7.53
CA PHE A 100 7.21 10.46 8.22
C PHE A 100 6.08 10.12 7.24
N ALA A 101 5.96 10.87 6.14
CA ALA A 101 4.97 10.60 5.10
C ALA A 101 5.15 9.19 4.49
N ARG A 102 6.37 8.77 4.21
CA ARG A 102 6.69 7.42 3.72
C ARG A 102 6.28 6.32 4.71
N GLY A 103 6.52 6.53 6.00
CA GLY A 103 6.03 5.61 7.05
C GLY A 103 4.51 5.49 7.05
N MET A 104 3.82 6.63 7.00
CA MET A 104 2.34 6.66 6.93
C MET A 104 1.81 6.04 5.62
N MET A 105 2.49 6.24 4.47
CA MET A 105 2.16 5.56 3.22
C MET A 105 2.28 4.04 3.38
N GLY A 106 3.35 3.56 4.04
CA GLY A 106 3.54 2.14 4.34
C GLY A 106 2.41 1.55 5.18
N LEU A 107 1.90 2.30 6.18
CA LEU A 107 0.70 1.91 6.94
C LEU A 107 -0.51 1.69 6.02
N GLY A 108 -0.76 2.60 5.09
CA GLY A 108 -1.85 2.51 4.13
C GLY A 108 -1.68 1.36 3.13
N ILE A 109 -0.50 1.25 2.51
CA ILE A 109 -0.19 0.20 1.51
C ILE A 109 -0.34 -1.19 2.13
N GLY A 110 0.07 -1.39 3.38
CA GLY A 110 -0.10 -2.68 4.06
C GLY A 110 -1.55 -3.17 4.04
N GLY A 111 -2.51 -2.28 4.25
CA GLY A 111 -3.94 -2.61 4.12
C GLY A 111 -4.41 -2.74 2.67
N MET A 112 -3.93 -1.87 1.79
CA MET A 112 -4.26 -1.93 0.36
C MET A 112 -3.74 -3.20 -0.31
N VAL A 113 -2.73 -3.84 0.23
CA VAL A 113 -2.19 -5.12 -0.26
C VAL A 113 -2.89 -6.30 0.41
N SER A 114 -3.02 -6.31 1.74
CA SER A 114 -3.51 -7.49 2.47
C SER A 114 -5.01 -7.72 2.34
N ILE A 115 -5.82 -6.68 2.48
CA ILE A 115 -7.28 -6.80 2.48
C ILE A 115 -7.85 -7.31 1.13
N PRO A 116 -7.35 -6.90 -0.04
CA PRO A 116 -7.77 -7.44 -1.31
C PRO A 116 -7.71 -8.97 -1.39
N TYR A 117 -6.69 -9.60 -0.81
CA TYR A 117 -6.60 -11.08 -0.82
C TYR A 117 -7.74 -11.74 -0.07
N VAL A 118 -8.18 -11.14 1.05
CA VAL A 118 -9.34 -11.62 1.81
C VAL A 118 -10.61 -11.43 0.98
N ILE A 119 -10.80 -10.25 0.39
CA ILE A 119 -11.97 -9.96 -0.45
C ILE A 119 -12.00 -10.86 -1.69
N TYR A 120 -10.85 -11.19 -2.31
CA TYR A 120 -10.81 -12.14 -3.42
C TYR A 120 -11.25 -13.55 -2.98
N ALA A 121 -10.90 -13.98 -1.78
CA ALA A 121 -11.36 -15.26 -1.26
C ALA A 121 -12.89 -15.30 -1.05
N GLU A 122 -13.47 -14.17 -0.65
CA GLU A 122 -14.94 -14.02 -0.51
C GLU A 122 -15.65 -13.95 -1.87
N LEU A 123 -15.08 -13.19 -2.82
CA LEU A 123 -15.68 -13.01 -4.16
C LEU A 123 -15.61 -14.27 -5.01
N PHE A 124 -14.55 -15.07 -4.84
CA PHE A 124 -14.24 -16.25 -5.63
C PHE A 124 -13.98 -17.46 -4.71
N PRO A 125 -15.05 -18.08 -4.15
CA PRO A 125 -14.92 -19.24 -3.27
C PRO A 125 -14.28 -20.43 -3.97
N GLU A 126 -14.50 -20.58 -5.28
CA GLU A 126 -13.92 -21.64 -6.08
C GLU A 126 -12.42 -21.41 -6.31
N SER A 127 -11.61 -22.41 -5.99
CA SER A 127 -10.15 -22.37 -6.04
C SER A 127 -9.60 -21.93 -7.40
N LYS A 128 -10.22 -22.41 -8.49
CA LYS A 128 -9.80 -22.11 -9.87
C LYS A 128 -10.07 -20.64 -10.25
N GLU A 129 -11.23 -20.11 -9.87
CA GLU A 129 -11.56 -18.70 -10.13
C GLU A 129 -10.70 -17.76 -9.29
N ARG A 130 -10.47 -18.11 -8.01
CA ARG A 130 -9.58 -17.36 -7.12
C ARG A 130 -8.15 -17.34 -7.63
N ALA A 131 -7.62 -18.48 -8.11
CA ALA A 131 -6.29 -18.53 -8.70
C ALA A 131 -6.15 -17.60 -9.93
N LYS A 132 -7.19 -17.54 -10.79
CA LYS A 132 -7.22 -16.59 -11.91
C LYS A 132 -7.22 -15.14 -11.44
N ALA A 133 -8.03 -14.80 -10.42
CA ALA A 133 -8.07 -13.45 -9.85
C ALA A 133 -6.69 -13.04 -9.29
N LEU A 134 -6.03 -13.93 -8.55
CA LEU A 134 -4.69 -13.69 -8.02
C LEU A 134 -3.63 -13.59 -9.13
N GLY A 135 -3.78 -14.35 -10.22
CA GLY A 135 -2.94 -14.20 -11.41
C GLY A 135 -3.04 -12.80 -12.02
N TRP A 136 -4.24 -12.22 -12.07
CA TRP A 136 -4.42 -10.83 -12.50
C TRP A 136 -3.75 -9.83 -11.54
N VAL A 137 -3.82 -10.05 -10.23
CA VAL A 137 -3.12 -9.20 -9.23
C VAL A 137 -1.63 -9.16 -9.54
N THR A 138 -1.00 -10.33 -9.71
CA THR A 138 0.43 -10.43 -10.03
C THR A 138 0.75 -9.76 -11.36
N ALA A 139 -0.07 -9.96 -12.39
CA ALA A 139 0.13 -9.35 -13.71
C ALA A 139 0.06 -7.81 -13.63
N PHE A 140 -0.95 -7.25 -12.96
CA PHE A 140 -1.08 -5.80 -12.79
C PHE A 140 0.06 -5.20 -11.98
N TYR A 141 0.49 -5.87 -10.91
CA TYR A 141 1.65 -5.46 -10.13
C TYR A 141 2.93 -5.45 -10.98
N SER A 142 3.15 -6.50 -11.78
CA SER A 142 4.32 -6.61 -12.67
C SER A 142 4.32 -5.50 -13.74
N VAL A 143 3.16 -5.23 -14.34
CA VAL A 143 3.00 -4.13 -15.31
C VAL A 143 3.30 -2.79 -14.64
N ALA A 144 2.77 -2.56 -13.43
CA ALA A 144 3.04 -1.35 -12.65
C ALA A 144 4.55 -1.19 -12.37
N SER A 145 5.23 -2.28 -12.01
CA SER A 145 6.67 -2.26 -11.72
C SER A 145 7.53 -1.90 -12.93
N ILE A 146 7.09 -2.30 -14.14
CA ILE A 146 7.77 -1.95 -15.39
C ILE A 146 7.45 -0.51 -15.81
N LEU A 147 6.19 -0.10 -15.70
CA LEU A 147 5.74 1.23 -16.09
C LEU A 147 6.17 2.32 -15.10
N GLY A 148 6.35 1.97 -13.84
CA GLY A 148 6.66 2.92 -12.76
C GLY A 148 7.88 3.80 -13.07
N PRO A 149 9.05 3.24 -13.38
CA PRO A 149 10.24 4.06 -13.70
C PRO A 149 10.03 4.96 -14.93
N ILE A 150 9.31 4.49 -15.95
CA ILE A 150 9.03 5.26 -17.17
C ILE A 150 8.12 6.44 -16.83
N ILE A 151 6.97 6.16 -16.20
CA ILE A 151 5.99 7.19 -15.82
C ILE A 151 6.59 8.14 -14.77
N GLY A 152 7.30 7.59 -13.78
CA GLY A 152 7.94 8.35 -12.72
C GLY A 152 9.02 9.29 -13.26
N GLY A 153 9.89 8.82 -14.17
CA GLY A 153 10.89 9.65 -14.83
C GLY A 153 10.24 10.80 -15.61
N PHE A 154 9.24 10.49 -16.43
CA PHE A 154 8.51 11.49 -17.20
C PHE A 154 7.82 12.56 -16.33
N ILE A 155 7.21 12.13 -15.20
CA ILE A 155 6.60 13.05 -14.25
C ILE A 155 7.65 13.92 -13.57
N VAL A 156 8.77 13.34 -13.14
CA VAL A 156 9.84 14.08 -12.47
C VAL A 156 10.45 15.12 -13.39
N ASP A 157 10.71 14.78 -14.65
CA ASP A 157 11.32 15.66 -15.64
C ASP A 157 10.43 16.84 -16.03
N LEU A 158 9.10 16.62 -16.12
CA LEU A 158 8.17 17.66 -16.58
C LEU A 158 7.54 18.48 -15.45
N LEU A 159 7.22 17.84 -14.34
CA LEU A 159 6.40 18.43 -13.26
C LEU A 159 7.12 18.49 -11.91
N GLY A 160 8.23 17.76 -11.79
CA GLY A 160 8.96 17.63 -10.55
C GLY A 160 8.52 16.43 -9.68
N TRP A 161 9.36 16.06 -8.73
CA TRP A 161 9.20 14.85 -7.91
C TRP A 161 7.92 14.82 -7.05
N SER A 162 7.41 15.97 -6.63
CA SER A 162 6.17 16.06 -5.83
C SER A 162 4.96 15.44 -6.55
N TRP A 163 4.90 15.58 -7.87
CA TRP A 163 3.82 15.06 -8.69
C TRP A 163 3.79 13.52 -8.77
N VAL A 164 4.90 12.85 -8.47
CA VAL A 164 4.93 11.39 -8.34
C VAL A 164 3.94 10.96 -7.25
N PHE A 165 3.93 11.66 -6.13
CA PHE A 165 3.01 11.39 -5.03
C PHE A 165 1.56 11.78 -5.37
N TYR A 166 1.35 12.98 -5.93
CA TYR A 166 0.00 13.45 -6.25
C TYR A 166 -0.70 12.60 -7.31
N SER A 167 0.05 12.06 -8.27
CA SER A 167 -0.51 11.22 -9.34
C SER A 167 -1.16 9.93 -8.86
N LEU A 168 -0.77 9.41 -7.70
CA LEU A 168 -1.31 8.18 -7.13
C LEU A 168 -2.65 8.38 -6.41
N ILE A 169 -2.92 9.61 -5.92
CA ILE A 169 -4.12 9.92 -5.12
C ILE A 169 -5.42 9.66 -5.88
N PRO A 170 -5.62 10.16 -7.12
CA PRO A 170 -6.89 9.99 -7.83
C PRO A 170 -7.21 8.51 -8.10
N PHE A 171 -6.21 7.68 -8.35
CA PHE A 171 -6.42 6.24 -8.55
C PHE A 171 -6.82 5.54 -7.24
N GLY A 172 -6.21 5.93 -6.11
CA GLY A 172 -6.61 5.45 -4.78
C GLY A 172 -8.05 5.80 -4.44
N LEU A 173 -8.44 7.05 -4.65
CA LEU A 173 -9.81 7.50 -4.41
C LEU A 173 -10.80 6.79 -5.36
N LEU A 174 -10.44 6.60 -6.62
CA LEU A 174 -11.26 5.85 -7.57
C LEU A 174 -11.47 4.40 -7.10
N SER A 175 -10.43 3.75 -6.62
CA SER A 175 -10.53 2.38 -6.05
C SER A 175 -11.51 2.33 -4.88
N VAL A 176 -11.43 3.29 -3.95
CA VAL A 176 -12.36 3.40 -2.81
C VAL A 176 -13.79 3.60 -3.28
N ILE A 177 -14.03 4.52 -4.22
CA ILE A 177 -15.38 4.82 -4.74
C ILE A 177 -15.98 3.59 -5.42
N LEU A 178 -15.21 2.93 -6.29
CA LEU A 178 -15.67 1.72 -6.98
C LEU A 178 -16.01 0.61 -5.99
N LEU A 179 -15.17 0.39 -4.98
CA LEU A 179 -15.44 -0.62 -3.95
C LEU A 179 -16.65 -0.23 -3.09
N GLN A 180 -16.80 1.07 -2.78
CA GLN A 180 -17.94 1.55 -2.01
C GLN A 180 -19.29 1.26 -2.71
N VAL A 181 -19.35 1.49 -4.01
CA VAL A 181 -20.60 1.38 -4.78
C VAL A 181 -20.92 -0.07 -5.12
N PHE A 182 -19.93 -0.87 -5.48
CA PHE A 182 -20.18 -2.17 -6.11
C PHE A 182 -19.93 -3.37 -5.18
N TYR A 183 -19.06 -3.24 -4.17
CA TYR A 183 -18.80 -4.33 -3.25
C TYR A 183 -19.83 -4.35 -2.11
N GLN A 184 -20.52 -5.48 -1.98
CA GLN A 184 -21.43 -5.78 -0.87
C GLN A 184 -20.74 -6.80 0.03
N GLU A 185 -20.35 -6.35 1.20
CA GLU A 185 -19.70 -7.19 2.19
C GLU A 185 -20.70 -8.18 2.78
N THR A 186 -20.30 -9.45 2.83
CA THR A 186 -21.08 -10.47 3.53
C THR A 186 -20.76 -10.32 5.02
N VAL A 187 -21.74 -9.91 5.81
CA VAL A 187 -21.55 -9.71 7.25
C VAL A 187 -21.17 -11.05 7.89
N VAL A 188 -19.93 -11.19 8.29
CA VAL A 188 -19.47 -12.33 9.08
C VAL A 188 -19.87 -12.09 10.53
N THR A 189 -20.80 -12.88 11.04
CA THR A 189 -21.35 -12.78 12.41
C THR A 189 -20.39 -13.26 13.51
N HIS A 190 -19.22 -13.76 13.16
CA HIS A 190 -18.20 -14.15 14.13
C HIS A 190 -17.28 -12.96 14.43
N LYS A 191 -17.31 -12.48 15.68
CA LYS A 191 -16.31 -11.55 16.21
C LYS A 191 -15.06 -12.36 16.57
N PRO A 192 -14.01 -12.38 15.76
CA PRO A 192 -12.79 -13.09 16.12
C PRO A 192 -12.16 -12.42 17.34
N LYS A 193 -11.66 -13.20 18.26
CA LYS A 193 -10.85 -12.67 19.38
C LYS A 193 -9.54 -12.16 18.80
N VAL A 194 -9.29 -10.88 18.94
CA VAL A 194 -8.00 -10.28 18.54
C VAL A 194 -6.91 -10.84 19.45
N ASP A 195 -6.01 -11.62 18.87
CA ASP A 195 -4.79 -12.05 19.56
C ASP A 195 -3.81 -10.88 19.64
N ALA A 196 -4.01 -10.05 20.67
CA ALA A 196 -3.16 -8.88 20.91
C ALA A 196 -1.71 -9.28 21.24
N VAL A 197 -1.51 -10.45 21.88
CA VAL A 197 -0.18 -10.95 22.25
C VAL A 197 0.60 -11.40 21.02
N GLY A 198 0.00 -12.20 20.14
CA GLY A 198 0.65 -12.63 18.90
C GLY A 198 0.93 -11.46 17.95
N SER A 199 0.04 -10.47 17.91
CA SER A 199 0.25 -9.24 17.13
C SER A 199 1.39 -8.40 17.71
N GLY A 200 1.47 -8.24 19.03
CA GLY A 200 2.55 -7.54 19.72
C GLY A 200 3.92 -8.22 19.54
N LEU A 201 3.97 -9.56 19.61
CA LEU A 201 5.18 -10.33 19.35
C LEU A 201 5.67 -10.18 17.90
N LEU A 202 4.77 -10.19 16.91
CA LEU A 202 5.13 -9.95 15.50
C LEU A 202 5.75 -8.58 15.31
N VAL A 203 5.17 -7.54 15.92
CA VAL A 203 5.71 -6.17 15.89
C VAL A 203 7.10 -6.12 16.52
N ALA A 204 7.26 -6.72 17.70
CA ALA A 204 8.53 -6.72 18.42
C ALA A 204 9.63 -7.46 17.66
N VAL A 205 9.34 -8.66 17.14
CA VAL A 205 10.30 -9.47 16.38
C VAL A 205 10.70 -8.77 15.08
N SER A 206 9.73 -8.21 14.33
CA SER A 206 10.02 -7.47 13.10
C SER A 206 10.86 -6.22 13.37
N GLY A 207 10.57 -5.49 14.46
CA GLY A 207 11.35 -4.31 14.89
C GLY A 207 12.78 -4.68 15.29
N LEU A 208 12.97 -5.76 16.05
CA LEU A 208 14.28 -6.25 16.44
C LEU A 208 15.13 -6.72 15.25
N LEU A 209 14.52 -7.45 14.31
CA LEU A 209 15.19 -7.90 13.09
C LEU A 209 15.68 -6.71 12.25
N LEU A 210 14.87 -5.68 12.09
CA LEU A 210 15.25 -4.50 11.33
C LEU A 210 16.33 -3.68 12.04
N TYR A 211 16.23 -3.53 13.37
CA TYR A 211 17.27 -2.90 14.16
C TYR A 211 18.61 -3.65 14.01
N TRP A 212 18.57 -4.98 14.08
CA TRP A 212 19.76 -5.82 13.91
C TRP A 212 20.36 -5.69 12.50
N ILE A 213 19.54 -5.76 11.45
CA ILE A 213 19.98 -5.61 10.06
C ILE A 213 20.59 -4.21 9.86
N SER A 214 19.95 -3.16 10.36
CA SER A 214 20.47 -1.79 10.19
C SER A 214 21.81 -1.58 10.92
N HIS A 215 22.04 -2.26 12.06
CA HIS A 215 23.31 -2.18 12.81
C HIS A 215 24.42 -2.99 12.15
N VAL A 216 24.11 -4.16 11.58
CA VAL A 216 25.11 -5.00 10.90
C VAL A 216 25.57 -4.40 9.57
N THR A 217 24.69 -3.68 8.86
CA THR A 217 25.02 -3.04 7.59
C THR A 217 25.69 -1.66 7.74
N SER A 218 25.77 -1.12 8.96
CA SER A 218 26.43 0.17 9.27
C SER A 218 27.87 0.03 9.76
N GLN A 219 28.37 -1.20 9.89
CA GLN A 219 29.80 -1.52 10.14
C GLN A 219 30.49 -1.97 8.86
#